data_efd6d4b4498183379499da293feaedc4
#
_entry.id   efd6d4b4498183379499da293feaedc4
#
_cell.length_a   1.000
_cell.length_b   1.000
_cell.length_c   1.000
_cell.angle_alpha   90.00
_cell.angle_beta   90.00
_cell.angle_gamma   90.00
#
_symmetry.space_group_name_H-M   'P 1'
#
loop_
_entity.id
_entity.type
_entity.pdbx_description
1 polymer ?
#
loop_
_entity_poly.entity_id
_entity_poly.type
_entity_poly.pdbx_seq_one_letter_code
_entity_poly.pdbx_strand_id
1 'polypeptide(L)'
;MSSFVPIDPETLEINLQKAKEAGASRAEEYQSKTPYHYGCIDNFLPLEILTRVRAEALEMGEKPAENASKNEHLKASFNPDHMPTYSKAVFHALNSRPFIQLLENMSGIEGLIPDPYYMGGGIHRTNTTGYLDIHADFNYHKLMKIERRMNVLIYLNPDWKEEYGGSFEVWSNDMKEKIEGFNPIMNRMCCFSTGANTMHGNPEPVNHPNDDPRLSIALYYYTATWEEGRVSQTTVFKRRAGSNDAASNEATLRVVREFVPPIVYRKSLGLIRGIRNLRGSGNT
;
A
#
# COMPACT_ATOMS: atom_id res chain seq x y z
N MET A 1 22.67 16.22 -4.42
CA MET A 1 21.98 15.83 -5.66
C MET A 1 20.55 16.30 -5.57
N SER A 2 19.96 16.79 -6.66
CA SER A 2 18.54 17.15 -6.67
C SER A 2 17.68 15.91 -6.54
N SER A 3 16.57 16.01 -5.78
CA SER A 3 15.58 14.93 -5.68
C SER A 3 14.89 14.67 -7.03
N PHE A 4 14.31 13.47 -7.17
CA PHE A 4 13.57 13.11 -8.38
C PHE A 4 12.32 13.97 -8.58
N VAL A 5 11.53 14.19 -7.54
CA VAL A 5 10.37 15.09 -7.58
C VAL A 5 10.85 16.54 -7.42
N PRO A 6 10.47 17.44 -8.35
CA PRO A 6 10.87 18.85 -8.30
C PRO A 6 9.98 19.65 -7.34
N ILE A 7 10.04 19.31 -6.07
CA ILE A 7 9.29 19.90 -4.97
C ILE A 7 10.18 20.85 -4.17
N ASP A 8 9.66 22.02 -3.83
CA ASP A 8 10.29 22.94 -2.91
C ASP A 8 10.09 22.49 -1.46
N PRO A 9 11.16 22.30 -0.66
CA PRO A 9 11.03 21.75 0.68
C PRO A 9 10.40 22.69 1.71
N GLU A 10 10.36 24.01 1.45
CA GLU A 10 9.78 25.01 2.35
C GLU A 10 8.28 25.19 2.07
N THR A 11 7.91 25.32 0.79
CA THR A 11 6.53 25.59 0.38
C THR A 11 5.74 24.33 0.04
N LEU A 12 6.41 23.22 -0.22
CA LEU A 12 5.86 21.96 -0.74
C LEU A 12 5.22 22.11 -2.14
N GLU A 13 5.55 23.19 -2.85
CA GLU A 13 5.11 23.37 -4.23
C GLU A 13 5.91 22.50 -5.20
N ILE A 14 5.21 21.82 -6.11
CA ILE A 14 5.80 20.99 -7.14
C ILE A 14 5.72 21.71 -8.48
N ASN A 15 6.85 21.86 -9.17
CA ASN A 15 6.87 22.45 -10.51
C ASN A 15 6.22 21.49 -11.52
N LEU A 16 5.10 21.90 -12.10
CA LEU A 16 4.29 21.07 -13.02
C LEU A 16 5.08 20.58 -14.23
N GLN A 17 5.82 21.48 -14.90
CA GLN A 17 6.53 21.10 -16.13
C GLN A 17 7.67 20.11 -15.85
N LYS A 18 8.47 20.39 -14.82
CA LYS A 18 9.54 19.47 -14.39
C LYS A 18 8.99 18.14 -13.87
N ALA A 19 7.82 18.14 -13.22
CA ALA A 19 7.16 16.91 -12.76
C ALA A 19 6.75 16.02 -13.94
N LYS A 20 6.20 16.59 -15.01
CA LYS A 20 5.89 15.85 -16.24
C LYS A 20 7.14 15.25 -16.87
N GLU A 21 8.21 16.04 -16.99
CA GLU A 21 9.51 15.60 -17.53
C GLU A 21 10.13 14.48 -16.69
N ALA A 22 10.08 14.60 -15.35
CA ALA A 22 10.54 13.57 -14.42
C ALA A 22 9.74 12.26 -14.61
N GLY A 23 8.41 12.34 -14.68
CA GLY A 23 7.57 11.16 -14.96
C GLY A 23 7.90 10.52 -16.29
N ALA A 24 7.95 11.29 -17.36
CA ALA A 24 8.27 10.81 -18.72
C ALA A 24 9.66 10.14 -18.80
N SER A 25 10.63 10.61 -18.03
CA SER A 25 11.99 10.01 -18.00
C SER A 25 12.02 8.58 -17.45
N ARG A 26 10.98 8.12 -16.79
CA ARG A 26 10.85 6.77 -16.23
C ARG A 26 9.76 5.92 -16.91
N ALA A 27 9.10 6.46 -17.93
CA ALA A 27 7.96 5.81 -18.58
C ALA A 27 8.33 4.45 -19.20
N GLU A 28 9.39 4.40 -19.98
CA GLU A 28 9.84 3.16 -20.65
C GLU A 28 10.21 2.09 -19.63
N GLU A 29 11.01 2.44 -18.61
CA GLU A 29 11.40 1.52 -17.54
C GLU A 29 10.18 0.96 -16.80
N TYR A 30 9.24 1.83 -16.39
CA TYR A 30 8.05 1.42 -15.65
C TYR A 30 7.11 0.54 -16.47
N GLN A 31 6.82 0.95 -17.72
CA GLN A 31 5.84 0.28 -18.57
C GLN A 31 6.35 -1.02 -19.20
N SER A 32 7.67 -1.24 -19.24
CA SER A 32 8.27 -2.50 -19.73
C SER A 32 8.27 -3.61 -18.68
N LYS A 33 8.05 -3.29 -17.40
CA LYS A 33 8.09 -4.30 -16.30
C LYS A 33 6.97 -5.32 -16.41
N THR A 34 7.30 -6.57 -16.10
CA THR A 34 6.38 -7.71 -16.02
C THR A 34 6.53 -8.39 -14.66
N PRO A 35 5.50 -9.08 -14.14
CA PRO A 35 4.20 -9.45 -14.70
C PRO A 35 3.14 -8.34 -14.68
N TYR A 36 3.44 -7.21 -14.11
CA TYR A 36 2.67 -5.97 -14.13
C TYR A 36 3.64 -4.79 -14.05
N HIS A 37 3.18 -3.58 -14.32
CA HIS A 37 4.05 -2.41 -14.28
C HIS A 37 4.38 -2.03 -12.84
N TYR A 38 5.67 -1.88 -12.53
CA TYR A 38 6.17 -1.41 -11.24
C TYR A 38 7.46 -0.61 -11.43
N GLY A 39 7.80 0.21 -10.44
CA GLY A 39 9.02 1.01 -10.46
C GLY A 39 9.60 1.21 -9.07
N CYS A 40 10.90 1.44 -9.03
CA CYS A 40 11.64 1.80 -7.82
C CYS A 40 12.54 3.00 -8.13
N ILE A 41 12.43 4.07 -7.36
CA ILE A 41 13.19 5.31 -7.55
C ILE A 41 13.79 5.73 -6.22
N ASP A 42 15.11 5.77 -6.14
CA ASP A 42 15.84 6.28 -5.00
C ASP A 42 15.97 7.82 -5.07
N ASN A 43 16.23 8.44 -3.93
CA ASN A 43 16.33 9.90 -3.81
C ASN A 43 15.08 10.61 -4.36
N PHE A 44 13.92 10.12 -3.96
CA PHE A 44 12.63 10.49 -4.55
C PHE A 44 12.20 11.92 -4.21
N LEU A 45 12.25 12.30 -2.93
CA LEU A 45 11.94 13.65 -2.42
C LEU A 45 13.18 14.32 -1.81
N PRO A 46 13.19 15.65 -1.57
CA PRO A 46 14.18 16.26 -0.69
C PRO A 46 14.23 15.54 0.67
N LEU A 47 15.44 15.18 1.10
CA LEU A 47 15.61 14.34 2.30
C LEU A 47 15.06 15.02 3.57
N GLU A 48 15.15 16.35 3.66
CA GLU A 48 14.63 17.14 4.77
C GLU A 48 13.12 16.96 4.96
N ILE A 49 12.34 16.83 3.87
CA ILE A 49 10.90 16.56 3.92
C ILE A 49 10.65 15.23 4.64
N LEU A 50 11.31 14.18 4.17
CA LEU A 50 11.08 12.82 4.69
C LEU A 50 11.64 12.64 6.11
N THR A 51 12.75 13.30 6.43
CA THR A 51 13.31 13.32 7.79
C THR A 51 12.30 13.90 8.78
N ARG A 52 11.65 15.00 8.41
CA ARG A 52 10.63 15.63 9.26
C ARG A 52 9.37 14.76 9.36
N VAL A 53 8.88 14.22 8.25
CA VAL A 53 7.73 13.29 8.27
C VAL A 53 8.03 12.07 9.14
N ARG A 54 9.26 11.50 9.08
CA ARG A 54 9.66 10.39 9.95
C ARG A 54 9.62 10.78 11.42
N ALA A 55 10.19 11.93 11.78
CA ALA A 55 10.17 12.40 13.17
C ALA A 55 8.74 12.52 13.70
N GLU A 56 7.85 13.19 12.94
CA GLU A 56 6.44 13.31 13.28
C GLU A 56 5.73 11.93 13.36
N ALA A 57 6.06 10.99 12.46
CA ALA A 57 5.50 9.63 12.47
C ALA A 57 5.90 8.82 13.72
N LEU A 58 7.12 9.00 14.20
CA LEU A 58 7.59 8.35 15.44
C LEU A 58 6.88 8.91 16.68
N GLU A 59 6.61 10.23 16.71
CA GLU A 59 5.89 10.89 17.80
C GLU A 59 4.41 10.50 17.89
N MET A 60 3.78 10.07 16.80
CA MET A 60 2.38 9.61 16.81
C MET A 60 2.16 8.35 17.66
N GLY A 61 3.24 7.69 18.08
CA GLY A 61 3.20 6.52 18.94
C GLY A 61 2.65 5.27 18.26
N GLU A 62 2.28 4.30 19.07
CA GLU A 62 1.68 3.05 18.62
C GLU A 62 0.16 3.15 18.73
N LYS A 63 -0.54 3.04 17.61
CA LYS A 63 -1.96 2.67 17.66
C LYS A 63 -2.07 1.15 17.80
N PRO A 64 -3.06 0.66 18.58
CA PRO A 64 -3.40 -0.75 18.50
C PRO A 64 -3.66 -1.11 17.04
N ALA A 65 -3.11 -2.24 16.58
CA ALA A 65 -3.36 -2.73 15.23
C ALA A 65 -4.87 -2.92 15.05
N GLU A 66 -5.51 -2.02 14.30
CA GLU A 66 -6.96 -2.04 14.11
C GLU A 66 -7.45 -3.29 13.37
N ASN A 67 -6.53 -4.02 12.70
CA ASN A 67 -6.84 -5.19 11.89
C ASN A 67 -5.77 -6.28 12.03
N ALA A 68 -5.55 -6.83 13.23
CA ALA A 68 -4.74 -8.02 13.37
C ALA A 68 -5.44 -9.20 12.66
N SER A 69 -5.03 -9.48 11.43
CA SER A 69 -5.42 -10.69 10.69
C SER A 69 -4.26 -11.68 10.66
N LYS A 70 -4.53 -12.94 10.29
CA LYS A 70 -3.46 -13.93 10.11
C LYS A 70 -2.47 -13.58 8.99
N ASN A 71 -2.85 -12.66 8.10
CA ASN A 71 -2.09 -12.26 6.91
C ASN A 71 -1.41 -10.89 7.07
N GLU A 72 -1.73 -10.15 8.14
CA GLU A 72 -1.19 -8.84 8.47
C GLU A 72 -0.93 -8.80 9.97
N HIS A 73 0.31 -8.65 10.36
CA HIS A 73 0.73 -8.70 11.75
C HIS A 73 1.47 -7.40 12.14
N LEU A 74 1.10 -6.84 13.31
CA LEU A 74 1.72 -5.65 13.91
C LEU A 74 1.89 -4.47 12.94
N LYS A 75 0.90 -4.28 12.05
CA LYS A 75 0.86 -3.15 11.12
C LYS A 75 -0.25 -2.18 11.54
N ALA A 76 0.09 -0.90 11.58
CA ALA A 76 -0.84 0.21 11.81
C ALA A 76 -0.83 1.16 10.61
N SER A 77 -1.97 1.82 10.36
CA SER A 77 -2.11 2.87 9.36
C SER A 77 -2.63 4.14 10.01
N PHE A 78 -2.00 5.27 9.73
CA PHE A 78 -2.40 6.58 10.20
C PHE A 78 -2.83 7.42 9.00
N ASN A 79 -4.11 7.77 8.92
CA ASN A 79 -4.61 8.66 7.89
C ASN A 79 -4.28 10.13 8.23
N PRO A 80 -4.32 11.08 7.26
CA PRO A 80 -3.96 12.46 7.47
C PRO A 80 -4.74 13.19 8.56
N ASP A 81 -5.96 12.76 8.91
CA ASP A 81 -6.74 13.40 9.98
C ASP A 81 -6.06 13.29 11.35
N HIS A 82 -5.23 12.27 11.54
CA HIS A 82 -4.49 12.00 12.75
C HIS A 82 -3.01 12.35 12.67
N MET A 83 -2.56 12.97 11.56
CA MET A 83 -1.17 13.36 11.37
C MET A 83 -0.90 14.78 11.86
N PRO A 84 0.34 15.09 12.28
CA PRO A 84 0.82 16.45 12.45
C PRO A 84 0.68 17.28 11.17
N THR A 85 0.64 18.60 11.33
CA THR A 85 0.31 19.53 10.25
C THR A 85 1.27 19.43 9.06
N TYR A 86 2.57 19.23 9.30
CA TYR A 86 3.54 19.15 8.20
C TYR A 86 3.38 17.85 7.41
N SER A 87 3.29 16.69 8.07
CA SER A 87 3.03 15.41 7.38
C SER A 87 1.76 15.50 6.56
N LYS A 88 0.68 16.07 7.12
CA LYS A 88 -0.57 16.31 6.39
C LYS A 88 -0.36 17.17 5.13
N ALA A 89 0.42 18.25 5.21
CA ALA A 89 0.73 19.09 4.06
C ALA A 89 1.51 18.33 2.97
N VAL A 90 2.45 17.46 3.36
CA VAL A 90 3.17 16.60 2.42
C VAL A 90 2.19 15.65 1.68
N PHE A 91 1.23 15.05 2.38
CA PHE A 91 0.20 14.23 1.73
C PHE A 91 -0.66 15.03 0.73
N HIS A 92 -0.99 16.29 1.05
CA HIS A 92 -1.70 17.16 0.11
C HIS A 92 -0.85 17.49 -1.13
N ALA A 93 0.45 17.77 -0.95
CA ALA A 93 1.37 17.99 -2.07
C ALA A 93 1.47 16.76 -2.99
N LEU A 94 1.56 15.56 -2.41
CA LEU A 94 1.61 14.28 -3.15
C LEU A 94 0.25 13.89 -3.78
N ASN A 95 -0.83 14.57 -3.43
CA ASN A 95 -2.15 14.44 -4.09
C ASN A 95 -2.46 15.63 -5.01
N SER A 96 -1.51 16.54 -5.20
CA SER A 96 -1.67 17.71 -6.07
C SER A 96 -1.59 17.36 -7.55
N ARG A 97 -2.15 18.23 -8.40
CA ARG A 97 -2.12 18.05 -9.87
C ARG A 97 -0.71 17.83 -10.43
N PRO A 98 0.36 18.57 -10.03
CA PRO A 98 1.70 18.31 -10.54
C PRO A 98 2.21 16.89 -10.23
N PHE A 99 1.95 16.38 -9.04
CA PHE A 99 2.35 15.02 -8.68
C PHE A 99 1.56 13.95 -9.46
N ILE A 100 0.24 14.16 -9.61
CA ILE A 100 -0.60 13.30 -10.45
C ILE A 100 -0.05 13.26 -11.88
N GLN A 101 0.31 14.41 -12.47
CA GLN A 101 0.88 14.48 -13.80
C GLN A 101 2.25 13.76 -13.92
N LEU A 102 3.06 13.75 -12.86
CA LEU A 102 4.27 12.92 -12.82
C LEU A 102 3.91 11.43 -12.94
N LEU A 103 2.95 10.98 -12.14
CA LEU A 103 2.51 9.58 -12.15
C LEU A 103 1.87 9.17 -13.47
N GLU A 104 1.04 10.02 -14.05
CA GLU A 104 0.39 9.78 -15.36
C GLU A 104 1.43 9.68 -16.49
N ASN A 105 2.40 10.61 -16.53
CA ASN A 105 3.46 10.55 -17.53
C ASN A 105 4.38 9.34 -17.37
N MET A 106 4.59 8.85 -16.14
CA MET A 106 5.38 7.65 -15.88
C MET A 106 4.60 6.38 -16.21
N SER A 107 3.37 6.28 -15.78
CA SER A 107 2.60 5.04 -15.86
C SER A 107 1.84 4.84 -17.19
N GLY A 108 1.56 5.94 -17.92
CA GLY A 108 0.64 5.93 -19.05
C GLY A 108 -0.84 5.80 -18.65
N ILE A 109 -1.16 5.87 -17.36
CA ILE A 109 -2.55 5.82 -16.87
C ILE A 109 -3.08 7.25 -16.81
N GLU A 110 -4.06 7.58 -17.64
CA GLU A 110 -4.66 8.90 -17.67
C GLU A 110 -5.84 9.03 -16.69
N GLY A 111 -6.07 10.24 -16.19
CA GLY A 111 -7.20 10.57 -15.33
C GLY A 111 -7.08 10.01 -13.92
N LEU A 112 -5.86 9.98 -13.38
CA LEU A 112 -5.62 9.54 -12.00
C LEU A 112 -6.29 10.48 -10.99
N ILE A 113 -7.04 9.89 -10.07
CA ILE A 113 -7.77 10.55 -8.99
C ILE A 113 -7.14 10.10 -7.67
N PRO A 114 -6.64 11.03 -6.82
CA PRO A 114 -6.12 10.68 -5.51
C PRO A 114 -7.27 10.28 -4.57
N ASP A 115 -6.97 9.51 -3.54
CA ASP A 115 -7.95 9.10 -2.52
C ASP A 115 -8.10 10.16 -1.41
N PRO A 116 -9.17 10.95 -1.39
CA PRO A 116 -9.40 11.92 -0.32
C PRO A 116 -9.83 11.26 1.01
N TYR A 117 -10.25 9.98 0.98
CA TYR A 117 -10.66 9.21 2.15
C TYR A 117 -9.51 8.41 2.76
N TYR A 118 -8.37 8.30 2.06
CA TYR A 118 -7.21 7.51 2.46
C TYR A 118 -7.57 6.08 2.91
N MET A 119 -8.46 5.42 2.15
CA MET A 119 -8.93 4.07 2.48
C MET A 119 -7.76 3.07 2.38
N GLY A 120 -7.19 2.72 3.52
CA GLY A 120 -5.99 1.89 3.64
C GLY A 120 -4.67 2.62 3.33
N GLY A 121 -4.73 3.90 2.93
CA GLY A 121 -3.57 4.77 2.75
C GLY A 121 -3.15 5.50 4.02
N GLY A 122 -2.07 6.29 3.94
CA GLY A 122 -1.55 7.06 5.06
C GLY A 122 -0.10 6.72 5.41
N ILE A 123 0.33 6.99 6.63
CA ILE A 123 1.61 6.49 7.16
C ILE A 123 1.38 5.07 7.66
N HIS A 124 2.09 4.10 7.07
CA HIS A 124 2.11 2.73 7.52
C HIS A 124 3.28 2.51 8.48
N ARG A 125 3.00 1.88 9.59
CA ARG A 125 3.97 1.46 10.60
C ARG A 125 3.88 -0.06 10.78
N THR A 126 4.99 -0.74 10.58
CA THR A 126 5.14 -2.18 10.87
C THR A 126 6.23 -2.34 11.92
N ASN A 127 5.86 -2.85 13.09
CA ASN A 127 6.80 -3.06 14.19
C ASN A 127 7.60 -4.36 14.01
N THR A 128 8.60 -4.59 14.86
CA THR A 128 9.40 -5.82 14.92
C THR A 128 8.48 -7.04 14.94
N THR A 129 8.83 -8.08 14.20
CA THR A 129 8.06 -9.29 13.89
C THR A 129 6.84 -9.07 12.97
N GLY A 130 6.52 -7.83 12.64
CA GLY A 130 5.39 -7.50 11.75
C GLY A 130 5.68 -7.82 10.29
N TYR A 131 4.64 -8.20 9.57
CA TYR A 131 4.72 -8.56 8.14
C TYR A 131 3.36 -8.36 7.46
N LEU A 132 3.37 -8.45 6.14
CA LEU A 132 2.16 -8.48 5.30
C LEU A 132 2.35 -9.54 4.21
N ASP A 133 1.56 -10.59 4.28
CA ASP A 133 1.59 -11.69 3.31
C ASP A 133 1.37 -11.21 1.88
N ILE A 134 1.81 -12.03 0.90
CA ILE A 134 1.64 -11.72 -0.50
C ILE A 134 0.16 -11.74 -0.89
N HIS A 135 -0.27 -10.66 -1.51
CA HIS A 135 -1.67 -10.41 -1.84
C HIS A 135 -1.82 -9.61 -3.14
N ALA A 136 -3.01 -9.65 -3.69
CA ALA A 136 -3.50 -8.63 -4.62
C ALA A 136 -4.46 -7.71 -3.87
N ASP A 137 -4.35 -6.41 -4.10
CA ASP A 137 -5.17 -5.40 -3.44
C ASP A 137 -6.65 -5.46 -3.85
N PHE A 138 -7.50 -4.81 -3.05
CA PHE A 138 -8.85 -4.49 -3.49
C PHE A 138 -8.79 -3.55 -4.70
N ASN A 139 -9.70 -3.75 -5.64
CA ASN A 139 -9.69 -3.03 -6.93
C ASN A 139 -10.76 -1.93 -7.05
N TYR A 140 -11.60 -1.73 -6.01
CA TYR A 140 -12.76 -0.85 -6.09
C TYR A 140 -12.94 0.00 -4.83
N HIS A 141 -12.99 1.31 -5.02
CA HIS A 141 -13.29 2.26 -3.95
C HIS A 141 -14.81 2.39 -3.76
N LYS A 142 -15.36 1.84 -2.67
CA LYS A 142 -16.81 1.71 -2.46
C LYS A 142 -17.56 3.04 -2.37
N LEU A 143 -16.96 4.07 -1.76
CA LEU A 143 -17.60 5.39 -1.61
C LEU A 143 -17.57 6.19 -2.91
N MET A 144 -16.42 6.23 -3.59
CA MET A 144 -16.25 6.97 -4.83
C MET A 144 -16.74 6.21 -6.06
N LYS A 145 -16.94 4.89 -5.97
CA LYS A 145 -17.34 3.99 -7.05
C LYS A 145 -16.36 4.01 -8.24
N ILE A 146 -15.09 4.04 -7.96
CA ILE A 146 -13.99 4.13 -8.94
C ILE A 146 -12.99 2.99 -8.79
N GLU A 147 -12.20 2.76 -9.83
CA GLU A 147 -11.22 1.68 -9.92
C GLU A 147 -9.87 2.09 -9.33
N ARG A 148 -9.28 1.24 -8.47
CA ARG A 148 -7.90 1.42 -7.99
C ARG A 148 -6.94 1.04 -9.11
N ARG A 149 -5.98 1.94 -9.40
CA ARG A 149 -5.10 1.81 -10.54
C ARG A 149 -3.62 1.81 -10.19
N MET A 150 -3.24 2.50 -9.12
CA MET A 150 -1.83 2.66 -8.79
C MET A 150 -1.61 2.83 -7.29
N ASN A 151 -0.54 2.22 -6.79
CA ASN A 151 -0.02 2.42 -5.44
C ASN A 151 1.34 3.11 -5.50
N VAL A 152 1.59 3.98 -4.54
CA VAL A 152 2.88 4.63 -4.30
C VAL A 152 3.26 4.44 -2.84
N LEU A 153 4.44 3.88 -2.60
CA LEU A 153 5.03 3.68 -1.28
C LEU A 153 6.33 4.46 -1.21
N ILE A 154 6.50 5.36 -0.22
CA ILE A 154 7.74 6.10 -0.01
C ILE A 154 8.26 5.73 1.37
N TYR A 155 9.47 5.17 1.44
CA TYR A 155 10.02 4.65 2.68
C TYR A 155 10.78 5.70 3.49
N LEU A 156 10.70 5.55 4.81
CA LEU A 156 11.18 6.51 5.80
C LEU A 156 12.25 5.91 6.74
N ASN A 157 12.99 4.88 6.30
CA ASN A 157 13.85 4.08 7.20
C ASN A 157 15.34 4.32 6.88
N PRO A 158 16.04 5.16 7.68
CA PRO A 158 17.47 5.39 7.51
C PRO A 158 18.26 4.11 7.82
N ASP A 159 19.40 3.93 7.16
CA ASP A 159 20.36 2.86 7.37
C ASP A 159 19.76 1.44 7.37
N TRP A 160 18.61 1.26 6.70
CA TRP A 160 17.92 -0.03 6.63
C TRP A 160 18.73 -1.03 5.83
N LYS A 161 18.99 -2.18 6.42
CA LYS A 161 19.74 -3.28 5.79
C LYS A 161 18.79 -4.42 5.40
N GLU A 162 19.24 -5.25 4.48
CA GLU A 162 18.47 -6.39 3.99
C GLU A 162 18.10 -7.39 5.11
N GLU A 163 19.03 -7.65 6.03
CA GLU A 163 18.82 -8.53 7.19
C GLU A 163 17.75 -8.06 8.17
N TYR A 164 17.28 -6.80 8.05
CA TYR A 164 16.19 -6.28 8.89
C TYR A 164 14.80 -6.66 8.35
N GLY A 165 14.73 -7.35 7.21
CA GLY A 165 13.48 -7.81 6.61
C GLY A 165 12.58 -6.69 6.10
N GLY A 166 11.29 -6.97 5.94
CA GLY A 166 10.28 -5.99 5.54
C GLY A 166 10.40 -5.47 4.11
N SER A 167 11.19 -6.13 3.24
CA SER A 167 11.35 -5.76 1.83
C SER A 167 10.02 -5.84 1.09
N PHE A 168 9.75 -4.86 0.22
CA PHE A 168 8.64 -4.94 -0.72
C PHE A 168 8.98 -5.95 -1.80
N GLU A 169 8.11 -6.93 -2.01
CA GLU A 169 8.30 -8.00 -2.98
C GLU A 169 7.25 -7.97 -4.08
N VAL A 170 7.70 -8.15 -5.32
CA VAL A 170 6.90 -8.38 -6.53
C VAL A 170 6.95 -9.87 -6.87
N TRP A 171 5.79 -10.48 -7.07
CA TRP A 171 5.67 -11.90 -7.34
C TRP A 171 5.00 -12.17 -8.69
N SER A 172 5.29 -13.34 -9.27
CA SER A 172 4.58 -13.82 -10.45
C SER A 172 3.08 -14.01 -10.15
N ASN A 173 2.23 -13.83 -11.16
CA ASN A 173 0.76 -13.93 -11.01
C ASN A 173 0.30 -15.30 -10.50
N ASP A 174 1.07 -16.36 -10.78
CA ASP A 174 0.83 -17.73 -10.36
C ASP A 174 1.51 -18.12 -9.03
N MET A 175 2.21 -17.15 -8.40
CA MET A 175 2.89 -17.32 -7.11
C MET A 175 4.04 -18.32 -7.10
N LYS A 176 4.65 -18.62 -8.25
CA LYS A 176 5.75 -19.59 -8.31
C LYS A 176 7.10 -18.99 -7.94
N GLU A 177 7.28 -17.69 -8.27
CA GLU A 177 8.57 -17.05 -8.05
C GLU A 177 8.43 -15.60 -7.59
N LYS A 178 9.39 -15.16 -6.79
CA LYS A 178 9.63 -13.77 -6.50
C LYS A 178 10.38 -13.16 -7.69
N ILE A 179 9.77 -12.16 -8.33
CA ILE A 179 10.34 -11.48 -9.49
C ILE A 179 11.41 -10.48 -9.06
N GLU A 180 11.07 -9.66 -8.04
CA GLU A 180 11.98 -8.63 -7.55
C GLU A 180 11.67 -8.30 -6.08
N GLY A 181 12.66 -7.74 -5.36
CA GLY A 181 12.53 -7.28 -3.99
C GLY A 181 13.25 -5.96 -3.77
N PHE A 182 12.66 -5.07 -2.99
CA PHE A 182 13.18 -3.75 -2.71
C PHE A 182 13.23 -3.51 -1.20
N ASN A 183 14.45 -3.31 -0.69
CA ASN A 183 14.62 -2.92 0.72
C ASN A 183 13.95 -1.57 0.96
N PRO A 184 13.24 -1.40 2.08
CA PRO A 184 12.48 -0.19 2.39
C PRO A 184 13.38 0.93 2.94
N ILE A 185 14.45 1.29 2.22
CA ILE A 185 15.43 2.29 2.66
C ILE A 185 14.86 3.71 2.58
N MET A 186 15.44 4.60 3.38
CA MET A 186 15.08 6.02 3.38
C MET A 186 15.09 6.63 1.99
N ASN A 187 14.01 7.35 1.64
CA ASN A 187 13.88 8.08 0.39
C ASN A 187 13.82 7.20 -0.88
N ARG A 188 13.47 5.93 -0.73
CA ARG A 188 13.10 5.04 -1.84
C ARG A 188 11.60 5.10 -2.04
N MET A 189 11.18 5.33 -3.27
CA MET A 189 9.79 5.16 -3.70
C MET A 189 9.65 3.87 -4.47
N CYS A 190 8.67 3.04 -4.11
CA CYS A 190 8.19 1.94 -4.92
C CYS A 190 6.76 2.22 -5.35
N CYS A 191 6.45 1.98 -6.61
CA CYS A 191 5.09 2.12 -7.13
C CYS A 191 4.75 0.97 -8.07
N PHE A 192 3.46 0.70 -8.21
CA PHE A 192 3.00 -0.35 -9.11
C PHE A 192 1.55 -0.11 -9.55
N SER A 193 1.25 -0.56 -10.76
CA SER A 193 -0.11 -0.61 -11.28
C SER A 193 -0.88 -1.74 -10.60
N THR A 194 -2.11 -1.46 -10.15
CA THR A 194 -2.94 -2.43 -9.45
C THR A 194 -3.91 -3.15 -10.38
N GLY A 195 -4.18 -4.42 -10.09
CA GLY A 195 -5.11 -5.27 -10.82
C GLY A 195 -5.40 -6.56 -10.05
N ALA A 196 -6.26 -7.40 -10.60
CA ALA A 196 -6.73 -8.61 -9.93
C ALA A 196 -5.63 -9.61 -9.55
N ASN A 197 -4.49 -9.56 -10.24
CA ASN A 197 -3.38 -10.51 -10.08
C ASN A 197 -2.03 -9.82 -9.82
N THR A 198 -2.01 -8.58 -9.37
CA THR A 198 -0.76 -7.88 -9.04
C THR A 198 -0.28 -8.30 -7.66
N MET A 199 0.43 -9.42 -7.61
CA MET A 199 0.85 -10.08 -6.38
C MET A 199 2.07 -9.40 -5.77
N HIS A 200 1.92 -8.88 -4.55
CA HIS A 200 2.96 -8.14 -3.82
C HIS A 200 2.76 -8.23 -2.31
N GLY A 201 3.77 -7.83 -1.56
CA GLY A 201 3.72 -7.77 -0.09
C GLY A 201 5.07 -7.48 0.53
N ASN A 202 5.17 -7.69 1.84
CA ASN A 202 6.42 -7.73 2.60
C ASN A 202 6.32 -8.90 3.60
N PRO A 203 6.45 -10.14 3.08
CA PRO A 203 6.16 -11.35 3.86
C PRO A 203 7.26 -11.71 4.87
N GLU A 204 8.47 -11.16 4.68
CA GLU A 204 9.56 -11.38 5.64
C GLU A 204 9.38 -10.42 6.82
N PRO A 205 9.32 -10.94 8.06
CA PRO A 205 9.10 -10.14 9.25
C PRO A 205 10.18 -9.07 9.43
N VAL A 206 9.77 -7.91 9.94
CA VAL A 206 10.69 -6.87 10.37
C VAL A 206 11.51 -7.36 11.56
N ASN A 207 12.83 -7.21 11.49
CA ASN A 207 13.76 -7.63 12.53
C ASN A 207 14.87 -6.59 12.73
N HIS A 208 14.48 -5.36 13.04
CA HIS A 208 15.45 -4.28 13.26
C HIS A 208 16.10 -4.41 14.65
N PRO A 209 17.45 -4.31 14.77
CA PRO A 209 18.16 -4.58 16.03
C PRO A 209 17.83 -3.61 17.16
N ASN A 210 17.33 -2.42 16.84
CA ASN A 210 16.93 -1.39 17.82
C ASN A 210 15.40 -1.27 17.93
N ASP A 211 14.63 -2.25 17.46
CA ASP A 211 13.17 -2.20 17.40
C ASP A 211 12.58 -1.00 16.62
N ASP A 212 13.39 -0.39 15.73
CA ASP A 212 12.92 0.69 14.87
C ASP A 212 11.83 0.15 13.93
N PRO A 213 10.67 0.79 13.88
CA PRO A 213 9.59 0.35 13.01
C PRO A 213 9.92 0.63 11.54
N ARG A 214 9.45 -0.25 10.66
CA ARG A 214 9.40 0.02 9.23
C ARG A 214 8.28 1.01 8.93
N LEU A 215 8.63 2.21 8.49
CA LEU A 215 7.70 3.29 8.16
C LEU A 215 7.64 3.52 6.65
N SER A 216 6.45 3.81 6.15
CA SER A 216 6.25 4.26 4.77
C SER A 216 5.05 5.18 4.64
N ILE A 217 5.13 6.15 3.72
CA ILE A 217 3.96 6.85 3.16
C ILE A 217 3.33 5.91 2.14
N ALA A 218 2.01 5.72 2.21
CA ALA A 218 1.25 4.92 1.26
C ALA A 218 0.12 5.76 0.65
N LEU A 219 0.13 5.88 -0.67
CA LEU A 219 -0.85 6.65 -1.45
C LEU A 219 -1.45 5.76 -2.54
N TYR A 220 -2.74 5.92 -2.76
CA TYR A 220 -3.49 5.15 -3.74
C TYR A 220 -4.19 6.07 -4.72
N TYR A 221 -4.10 5.71 -6.01
CA TYR A 221 -4.68 6.48 -7.09
C TYR A 221 -5.65 5.63 -7.90
N TYR A 222 -6.72 6.25 -8.32
CA TYR A 222 -7.87 5.61 -8.94
C TYR A 222 -8.17 6.23 -10.30
N THR A 223 -9.05 5.61 -11.09
CA THR A 223 -9.64 6.19 -12.28
C THR A 223 -11.15 5.93 -12.32
N ALA A 224 -11.90 6.78 -12.98
CA ALA A 224 -13.34 6.62 -13.17
C ALA A 224 -13.68 5.64 -14.33
N THR A 225 -12.93 4.52 -14.40
CA THR A 225 -13.02 3.52 -15.47
C THR A 225 -13.76 2.25 -15.06
N TRP A 226 -14.41 2.24 -13.88
CA TRP A 226 -15.16 1.09 -13.42
C TRP A 226 -16.40 0.85 -14.29
N GLU A 227 -16.46 -0.32 -14.92
CA GLU A 227 -17.59 -0.73 -15.75
C GLU A 227 -18.74 -1.29 -14.90
N GLU A 228 -19.98 -0.93 -15.26
CA GLU A 228 -21.17 -1.45 -14.60
C GLU A 228 -21.27 -2.97 -14.83
N GLY A 229 -21.54 -3.72 -13.74
CA GLY A 229 -21.57 -5.18 -13.77
C GLY A 229 -20.25 -5.88 -13.52
N ARG A 230 -19.12 -5.18 -13.51
CA ARG A 230 -17.82 -5.74 -13.11
C ARG A 230 -17.83 -6.10 -11.62
N VAL A 231 -17.33 -7.30 -11.28
CA VAL A 231 -17.27 -7.79 -9.90
C VAL A 231 -16.09 -7.15 -9.18
N SER A 232 -16.36 -6.43 -8.09
CA SER A 232 -15.32 -5.92 -7.21
C SER A 232 -14.70 -7.05 -6.38
N GLN A 233 -13.39 -6.97 -6.16
CA GLN A 233 -12.68 -7.86 -5.23
C GLN A 233 -12.20 -7.09 -3.99
N THR A 234 -12.13 -7.79 -2.87
CA THR A 234 -11.39 -7.35 -1.69
C THR A 234 -9.91 -7.76 -1.82
N THR A 235 -9.07 -7.42 -0.86
CA THR A 235 -7.68 -7.91 -0.81
C THR A 235 -7.67 -9.42 -0.79
N VAL A 236 -6.94 -10.04 -1.72
CA VAL A 236 -6.84 -11.50 -1.90
C VAL A 236 -5.43 -11.96 -1.56
N PHE A 237 -5.29 -12.70 -0.47
CA PHE A 237 -4.02 -13.29 -0.05
C PHE A 237 -3.81 -14.64 -0.71
N LYS A 238 -2.61 -14.87 -1.24
CA LYS A 238 -2.20 -16.16 -1.79
C LYS A 238 -1.01 -16.72 -1.01
N ARG A 239 -1.01 -18.04 -0.81
CA ARG A 239 0.04 -18.74 -0.08
C ARG A 239 1.27 -18.95 -0.96
N ARG A 240 2.45 -18.61 -0.45
CA ARG A 240 3.73 -19.00 -1.06
C ARG A 240 3.96 -20.50 -0.89
N ALA A 241 4.57 -21.15 -1.88
CA ALA A 241 4.91 -22.57 -1.77
C ALA A 241 5.86 -22.81 -0.59
N GLY A 242 5.53 -23.77 0.27
CA GLY A 242 6.34 -24.13 1.43
C GLY A 242 6.25 -23.19 2.63
N SER A 243 5.47 -22.09 2.56
CA SER A 243 5.29 -21.16 3.67
C SER A 243 4.11 -21.53 4.58
N ASN A 244 4.03 -20.86 5.73
CA ASN A 244 2.88 -20.88 6.63
C ASN A 244 1.86 -19.77 6.35
N ASP A 245 1.98 -19.05 5.23
CA ASP A 245 1.06 -17.97 4.86
C ASP A 245 -0.38 -18.46 4.82
N ALA A 246 -1.32 -17.66 5.26
CA ALA A 246 -2.73 -17.97 5.20
C ALA A 246 -3.33 -17.47 3.89
N ALA A 247 -3.87 -18.35 3.06
CA ALA A 247 -4.65 -17.93 1.89
C ALA A 247 -6.02 -17.40 2.29
N SER A 248 -6.53 -16.39 1.56
CA SER A 248 -7.90 -15.94 1.77
C SER A 248 -8.89 -16.99 1.23
N ASN A 249 -9.93 -17.26 2.00
CA ASN A 249 -11.01 -18.19 1.61
C ASN A 249 -12.00 -17.57 0.59
N GLU A 250 -11.60 -16.54 -0.15
CA GLU A 250 -12.53 -15.81 -1.04
C GLU A 250 -13.10 -16.66 -2.17
N ALA A 251 -12.31 -17.58 -2.72
CA ALA A 251 -12.83 -18.50 -3.72
C ALA A 251 -13.99 -19.36 -3.16
N THR A 252 -13.83 -19.85 -1.93
CA THR A 252 -14.88 -20.61 -1.21
C THR A 252 -16.06 -19.71 -0.86
N LEU A 253 -15.80 -18.48 -0.41
CA LEU A 253 -16.85 -17.52 -0.08
C LEU A 253 -17.61 -17.04 -1.33
N ARG A 254 -16.95 -16.95 -2.49
CA ARG A 254 -17.59 -16.62 -3.77
C ARG A 254 -18.54 -17.72 -4.20
N VAL A 255 -18.10 -18.98 -4.17
CA VAL A 255 -18.94 -20.14 -4.47
C VAL A 255 -20.13 -20.20 -3.50
N VAL A 256 -19.92 -20.00 -2.20
CA VAL A 256 -20.99 -19.95 -1.21
C VAL A 256 -21.98 -18.81 -1.49
N ARG A 257 -21.53 -17.63 -1.93
CA ARG A 257 -22.41 -16.51 -2.29
C ARG A 257 -23.25 -16.77 -3.52
N GLU A 258 -22.73 -17.52 -4.50
CA GLU A 258 -23.48 -17.88 -5.73
C GLU A 258 -24.54 -18.95 -5.49
N PHE A 259 -24.31 -19.89 -4.56
CA PHE A 259 -25.18 -21.05 -4.32
C PHE A 259 -26.02 -20.97 -3.05
N VAL A 260 -25.76 -20.02 -2.14
CA VAL A 260 -26.52 -19.86 -0.90
C VAL A 260 -27.44 -18.63 -0.97
N PRO A 261 -28.76 -18.80 -0.75
CA PRO A 261 -29.68 -17.68 -0.75
C PRO A 261 -29.22 -16.55 0.20
N PRO A 262 -29.38 -15.26 -0.19
CA PRO A 262 -28.88 -14.10 0.58
C PRO A 262 -29.34 -14.07 2.05
N ILE A 263 -30.51 -14.60 2.35
CA ILE A 263 -31.06 -14.68 3.71
C ILE A 263 -30.29 -15.69 4.56
N VAL A 264 -29.90 -16.83 4.01
CA VAL A 264 -29.14 -17.88 4.70
C VAL A 264 -27.71 -17.40 4.92
N TYR A 265 -27.12 -16.76 3.92
CA TYR A 265 -25.77 -16.17 4.00
C TYR A 265 -25.67 -15.08 5.09
N ARG A 266 -26.66 -14.17 5.17
CA ARG A 266 -26.70 -13.13 6.23
C ARG A 266 -26.86 -13.71 7.63
N LYS A 267 -27.67 -14.76 7.81
CA LYS A 267 -27.84 -15.44 9.10
C LYS A 267 -26.58 -16.19 9.52
N SER A 268 -25.87 -16.85 8.59
CA SER A 268 -24.62 -17.54 8.90
C SER A 268 -23.48 -16.60 9.32
N LEU A 269 -23.38 -15.41 8.70
CA LEU A 269 -22.43 -14.38 9.10
C LEU A 269 -22.72 -13.82 10.50
N GLY A 270 -24.00 -13.67 10.85
CA GLY A 270 -24.43 -13.28 12.21
C GLY A 270 -24.03 -14.32 13.26
N LEU A 271 -24.19 -15.59 12.95
CA LEU A 271 -23.80 -16.71 13.83
C LEU A 271 -22.29 -16.79 14.03
N ILE A 272 -21.50 -16.63 12.94
CA ILE A 272 -20.03 -16.63 13.00
C ILE A 272 -19.49 -15.46 13.80
N ARG A 273 -20.10 -14.27 13.68
CA ARG A 273 -19.76 -13.10 14.51
C ARG A 273 -20.12 -13.32 15.98
N GLY A 274 -21.28 -13.93 16.28
CA GLY A 274 -21.71 -14.28 17.63
C GLY A 274 -20.75 -15.26 18.31
N ILE A 275 -20.31 -16.32 17.61
CA ILE A 275 -19.37 -17.31 18.14
C ILE A 275 -17.97 -16.71 18.36
N ARG A 276 -17.54 -15.77 17.53
CA ARG A 276 -16.26 -15.08 17.68
C ARG A 276 -16.24 -14.17 18.92
N ASN A 277 -17.34 -13.49 19.18
CA ASN A 277 -17.49 -12.64 20.38
C ASN A 277 -17.56 -13.46 21.69
N LEU A 278 -18.14 -14.67 21.65
CA LEU A 278 -18.20 -15.58 22.80
C LEU A 278 -16.83 -16.22 23.14
N ARG A 279 -15.93 -16.38 22.15
CA ARG A 279 -14.56 -16.87 22.39
C ARG A 279 -13.58 -15.78 22.84
N GLY A 280 -13.91 -14.50 22.63
CA GLY A 280 -13.11 -13.35 23.10
C GLY A 280 -13.40 -12.93 24.55
N SER A 281 -14.49 -13.39 25.18
CA SER A 281 -14.86 -13.04 26.55
C SER A 281 -14.50 -14.09 27.60
N GLY A 282 -13.72 -15.09 27.27
CA GLY A 282 -13.38 -16.23 28.13
C GLY A 282 -11.93 -16.26 28.64
N ASN A 283 -11.20 -15.14 28.67
CA ASN A 283 -9.89 -15.02 29.33
C ASN A 283 -9.84 -13.69 30.10
N THR A 284 -10.38 -13.72 31.29
CA THR A 284 -10.01 -12.82 32.41
C THR A 284 -9.22 -13.63 33.40
#